data_86aacca87b7bdf0df321d49ab82e711c
#
_entry.id   86aacca87b7bdf0df321d49ab82e711c
#
_cell.length_a   1.000
_cell.length_b   1.000
_cell.length_c   1.000
_cell.angle_alpha   90.00
_cell.angle_beta   90.00
_cell.angle_gamma   90.00
#
_symmetry.space_group_name_H-M   'P 1'
#
loop_
_entity.id
_entity.type
_entity.pdbx_description
1 polymer ?
#
loop_
_entity_poly.entity_id
_entity_poly.type
_entity_poly.pdbx_seq_one_letter_code
_entity_poly.pdbx_strand_id
1 'polypeptide(L)'
;MYDPSMRVLSVLELLQSRESVTGAELSRVLEVSPRTVQRYVARLQDLGIPVEGRRGVGGAYRLRPGFRLPPLMFSGEEALSLSLGLLALGHLGLRDLAPAADLAAAKLARTLPEALREEVRALRQAVQLDASPWVVTVEATRMGALLAAMRRGRQLEFGYRSGRGEASVRRADLYRAVHFGGRWYAVGHCHLRGERRSFRLDRMEEVRVLEATFTPPADFDALAWLRASLPEPAQGHEVSVWLGAPPESLRDQLSAWGTDLRPEAGGSRLRGQRDHLDAFAGFLLGLGCEVRVDGPPELLRAVGRIAARAQAVLAAQASPD
;
A
#
# COMPACT_ATOMS: atom_id res chain seq x y z
N MET A 1 26.52 33.06 -20.28
CA MET A 1 26.80 33.63 -18.92
C MET A 1 25.99 32.82 -17.94
N TYR A 2 26.64 31.91 -17.20
CA TYR A 2 25.91 31.02 -16.26
C TYR A 2 25.53 31.81 -15.01
N ASP A 3 24.22 31.84 -14.69
CA ASP A 3 23.69 32.50 -13.49
C ASP A 3 24.25 31.82 -12.22
N PRO A 4 24.88 32.56 -11.29
CA PRO A 4 25.38 32.04 -10.02
C PRO A 4 24.29 31.33 -9.19
N SER A 5 23.05 31.74 -9.34
CA SER A 5 21.90 31.14 -8.67
C SER A 5 21.63 29.69 -9.12
N MET A 6 21.77 29.43 -10.42
CA MET A 6 21.63 28.06 -10.97
C MET A 6 22.69 27.10 -10.44
N ARG A 7 23.93 27.58 -10.24
CA ARG A 7 25.02 26.77 -9.71
C ARG A 7 24.83 26.39 -8.23
N VAL A 8 24.20 27.24 -7.44
CA VAL A 8 23.82 26.96 -6.06
C VAL A 8 22.77 25.82 -6.03
N LEU A 9 21.80 25.82 -6.95
CA LEU A 9 20.82 24.74 -7.10
C LEU A 9 21.47 23.45 -7.56
N SER A 10 22.44 23.49 -8.48
CA SER A 10 23.19 22.29 -8.90
C SER A 10 24.02 21.68 -7.76
N VAL A 11 24.55 22.49 -6.83
CA VAL A 11 25.17 21.97 -5.59
C VAL A 11 24.13 21.24 -4.75
N LEU A 12 22.93 21.81 -4.58
CA LEU A 12 21.86 21.21 -3.81
C LEU A 12 21.42 19.86 -4.42
N GLU A 13 21.22 19.79 -5.73
CA GLU A 13 20.86 18.58 -6.46
C GLU A 13 21.88 17.45 -6.26
N LEU A 14 23.18 17.75 -6.38
CA LEU A 14 24.26 16.80 -6.13
C LEU A 14 24.26 16.30 -4.68
N LEU A 15 23.99 17.18 -3.72
CA LEU A 15 23.86 16.80 -2.30
C LEU A 15 22.59 16.01 -1.98
N GLN A 16 21.55 16.11 -2.80
CA GLN A 16 20.32 15.33 -2.66
C GLN A 16 20.43 13.93 -3.28
N SER A 17 21.18 13.80 -4.37
CA SER A 17 21.36 12.54 -5.08
C SER A 17 22.37 11.57 -4.41
N ARG A 18 23.14 12.04 -3.41
CA ARG A 18 24.21 11.26 -2.77
C ARG A 18 24.27 11.52 -1.27
N GLU A 19 24.70 10.52 -0.53
CA GLU A 19 24.88 10.62 0.93
C GLU A 19 25.91 11.71 1.33
N SER A 20 26.97 11.83 0.55
CA SER A 20 27.97 12.91 0.69
C SER A 20 28.71 13.14 -0.62
N VAL A 21 29.16 14.39 -0.86
CA VAL A 21 29.92 14.78 -2.05
C VAL A 21 31.15 15.56 -1.61
N THR A 22 32.35 15.22 -2.16
CA THR A 22 33.59 15.89 -1.81
C THR A 22 33.66 17.28 -2.44
N GLY A 23 34.37 18.22 -1.78
CA GLY A 23 34.60 19.55 -2.34
C GLY A 23 35.34 19.52 -3.68
N ALA A 24 36.25 18.55 -3.88
CA ALA A 24 36.95 18.31 -5.13
C ALA A 24 36.02 17.85 -6.25
N GLU A 25 35.08 16.97 -5.93
CA GLU A 25 34.07 16.49 -6.88
C GLU A 25 33.10 17.62 -7.29
N LEU A 26 32.61 18.39 -6.33
CA LEU A 26 31.79 19.60 -6.63
C LEU A 26 32.56 20.58 -7.51
N SER A 27 33.84 20.81 -7.23
CA SER A 27 34.69 21.68 -8.06
C SER A 27 34.79 21.18 -9.50
N ARG A 28 34.99 19.87 -9.66
CA ARG A 28 35.13 19.23 -10.98
C ARG A 28 33.81 19.25 -11.77
N VAL A 29 32.70 18.86 -11.14
CA VAL A 29 31.40 18.77 -11.80
C VAL A 29 30.87 20.15 -12.19
N LEU A 30 31.07 21.14 -11.33
CA LEU A 30 30.58 22.50 -11.58
C LEU A 30 31.59 23.39 -12.30
N GLU A 31 32.82 22.87 -12.58
CA GLU A 31 33.89 23.59 -13.21
C GLU A 31 34.24 24.92 -12.49
N VAL A 32 34.32 24.87 -11.15
CA VAL A 32 34.59 26.05 -10.31
C VAL A 32 35.70 25.77 -9.30
N SER A 33 36.31 26.86 -8.78
CA SER A 33 37.31 26.72 -7.73
C SER A 33 36.72 26.18 -6.40
N PRO A 34 37.55 25.53 -5.55
CA PRO A 34 37.12 25.09 -4.21
C PRO A 34 36.55 26.24 -3.35
N ARG A 35 37.10 27.42 -3.50
CA ARG A 35 36.63 28.64 -2.82
C ARG A 35 35.20 29.02 -3.28
N THR A 36 34.91 28.83 -4.56
CA THR A 36 33.56 29.07 -5.11
C THR A 36 32.56 28.04 -4.57
N VAL A 37 32.95 26.76 -4.47
CA VAL A 37 32.13 25.72 -3.84
C VAL A 37 31.77 26.08 -2.40
N GLN A 38 32.75 26.52 -1.60
CA GLN A 38 32.50 26.96 -0.22
C GLN A 38 31.49 28.10 -0.16
N ARG A 39 31.59 29.09 -1.10
CA ARG A 39 30.64 30.18 -1.19
C ARG A 39 29.21 29.69 -1.54
N TYR A 40 29.08 28.73 -2.43
CA TYR A 40 27.78 28.15 -2.76
C TYR A 40 27.18 27.37 -1.59
N VAL A 41 27.99 26.60 -0.86
CA VAL A 41 27.56 25.92 0.35
C VAL A 41 27.11 26.91 1.43
N ALA A 42 27.88 28.00 1.66
CA ALA A 42 27.48 29.03 2.60
C ALA A 42 26.12 29.66 2.20
N ARG A 43 25.91 29.91 0.90
CA ARG A 43 24.65 30.47 0.42
C ARG A 43 23.46 29.51 0.61
N LEU A 44 23.66 28.20 0.49
CA LEU A 44 22.64 27.18 0.84
C LEU A 44 22.32 27.24 2.34
N GLN A 45 23.35 27.36 3.19
CA GLN A 45 23.19 27.49 4.65
C GLN A 45 22.43 28.78 5.02
N ASP A 46 22.73 29.91 4.37
CA ASP A 46 22.04 31.20 4.55
C ASP A 46 20.56 31.11 4.15
N LEU A 47 20.23 30.24 3.18
CA LEU A 47 18.86 29.92 2.78
C LEU A 47 18.15 28.94 3.74
N GLY A 48 18.81 28.57 4.85
CA GLY A 48 18.27 27.65 5.85
C GLY A 48 18.37 26.16 5.44
N ILE A 49 19.13 25.84 4.37
CA ILE A 49 19.35 24.46 3.94
C ILE A 49 20.47 23.87 4.80
N PRO A 50 20.23 22.78 5.56
CA PRO A 50 21.18 22.26 6.55
C PRO A 50 22.30 21.47 5.89
N VAL A 51 23.28 22.15 5.29
CA VAL A 51 24.49 21.52 4.74
C VAL A 51 25.58 21.45 5.80
N GLU A 52 26.10 20.26 6.05
CA GLU A 52 27.27 20.00 6.90
C GLU A 52 28.52 19.80 6.06
N GLY A 53 29.64 20.41 6.47
CA GLY A 53 30.94 20.19 5.88
C GLY A 53 31.89 19.48 6.84
N ARG A 54 32.47 18.37 6.43
CA ARG A 54 33.60 17.73 7.14
C ARG A 54 34.92 18.32 6.63
N ARG A 55 35.69 18.93 7.53
CA ARG A 55 37.01 19.50 7.21
C ARG A 55 38.11 18.44 7.14
N GLY A 56 39.18 18.67 6.36
CA GLY A 56 40.36 17.80 6.27
C GLY A 56 40.61 17.26 4.87
N VAL A 57 41.65 16.44 4.74
CA VAL A 57 41.97 15.74 3.50
C VAL A 57 40.80 14.82 3.15
N GLY A 58 40.17 15.03 1.98
CA GLY A 58 38.96 14.33 1.60
C GLY A 58 37.67 14.92 2.18
N GLY A 59 37.69 16.20 2.61
CA GLY A 59 36.53 16.90 3.14
C GLY A 59 35.30 16.81 2.21
N ALA A 60 34.17 16.48 2.78
CA ALA A 60 32.92 16.27 2.04
C ALA A 60 31.77 17.08 2.64
N TYR A 61 30.79 17.38 1.83
CA TYR A 61 29.54 18.02 2.19
C TYR A 61 28.41 17.02 2.15
N ARG A 62 27.45 17.16 3.07
CA ARG A 62 26.22 16.38 3.10
C ARG A 62 25.05 17.22 3.59
N LEU A 63 23.84 16.81 3.24
CA LEU A 63 22.65 17.36 3.87
C LEU A 63 22.43 16.70 5.23
N ARG A 64 22.22 17.53 6.27
CA ARG A 64 21.76 17.00 7.56
C ARG A 64 20.29 16.62 7.45
N PRO A 65 19.86 15.43 7.93
CA PRO A 65 18.45 15.14 8.12
C PRO A 65 17.82 16.20 9.03
N GLY A 66 16.87 16.96 8.52
CA GLY A 66 16.25 18.10 9.22
C GLY A 66 14.75 17.90 9.41
N PHE A 67 14.15 18.73 10.30
CA PHE A 67 12.71 18.74 10.58
C PHE A 67 11.88 19.25 9.38
N ARG A 68 12.47 20.00 8.48
CA ARG A 68 11.86 20.44 7.21
C ARG A 68 12.64 19.87 6.04
N LEU A 69 11.91 19.34 5.06
CA LEU A 69 12.53 18.91 3.81
C LEU A 69 13.08 20.17 3.10
N PRO A 70 14.35 20.16 2.67
CA PRO A 70 14.86 21.20 1.79
C PRO A 70 14.08 21.20 0.45
N PRO A 71 14.18 22.25 -0.38
CA PRO A 71 13.65 22.21 -1.74
C PRO A 71 14.16 20.95 -2.45
N LEU A 72 13.25 20.08 -2.86
CA LEU A 72 13.60 18.88 -3.61
C LEU A 72 13.58 19.20 -5.10
N MET A 73 14.65 18.82 -5.79
CA MET A 73 14.77 18.91 -7.24
C MET A 73 14.39 17.56 -7.84
N PHE A 74 13.30 17.52 -8.60
CA PHE A 74 12.85 16.31 -9.29
C PHE A 74 13.05 16.43 -10.79
N SER A 75 13.54 15.38 -11.43
CA SER A 75 13.47 15.21 -12.89
C SER A 75 12.02 14.97 -13.32
N GLY A 76 11.74 15.04 -14.63
CA GLY A 76 10.43 14.73 -15.16
C GLY A 76 9.99 13.28 -14.84
N GLU A 77 10.89 12.32 -15.00
CA GLU A 77 10.63 10.91 -14.71
C GLU A 77 10.35 10.64 -13.22
N GLU A 78 11.10 11.30 -12.33
CA GLU A 78 10.86 11.22 -10.88
C GLU A 78 9.50 11.82 -10.51
N ALA A 79 9.12 12.95 -11.11
CA ALA A 79 7.82 13.58 -10.87
C ALA A 79 6.66 12.73 -11.37
N LEU A 80 6.77 12.07 -12.54
CA LEU A 80 5.80 11.10 -13.05
C LEU A 80 5.68 9.90 -12.13
N SER A 81 6.81 9.32 -11.70
CA SER A 81 6.85 8.18 -10.79
C SER A 81 6.19 8.48 -9.44
N LEU A 82 6.48 9.65 -8.86
CA LEU A 82 5.83 10.12 -7.63
C LEU A 82 4.33 10.30 -7.81
N SER A 83 3.90 10.89 -8.94
CA SER A 83 2.47 11.10 -9.24
C SER A 83 1.71 9.80 -9.36
N LEU A 84 2.30 8.77 -10.00
CA LEU A 84 1.73 7.42 -10.11
C LEU A 84 1.68 6.73 -8.74
N GLY A 85 2.75 6.84 -7.94
CA GLY A 85 2.80 6.29 -6.58
C GLY A 85 1.73 6.90 -5.67
N LEU A 86 1.51 8.21 -5.72
CA LEU A 86 0.46 8.90 -4.96
C LEU A 86 -0.94 8.45 -5.41
N LEU A 87 -1.17 8.24 -6.71
CA LEU A 87 -2.42 7.71 -7.25
C LEU A 87 -2.69 6.28 -6.73
N ALA A 88 -1.66 5.44 -6.65
CA ALA A 88 -1.77 4.05 -6.23
C ALA A 88 -2.03 3.86 -4.72
N LEU A 89 -1.83 4.87 -3.87
CA LEU A 89 -2.00 4.76 -2.42
C LEU A 89 -3.40 4.28 -2.00
N GLY A 90 -4.45 4.73 -2.69
CA GLY A 90 -5.82 4.29 -2.44
C GLY A 90 -6.03 2.78 -2.59
N HIS A 91 -5.26 2.14 -3.48
CA HIS A 91 -5.32 0.70 -3.77
C HIS A 91 -4.53 -0.15 -2.75
N LEU A 92 -3.74 0.49 -1.89
CA LEU A 92 -3.09 -0.17 -0.76
C LEU A 92 -3.96 -0.19 0.51
N GLY A 93 -5.20 0.30 0.46
CA GLY A 93 -6.09 0.36 1.62
C GLY A 93 -5.70 1.41 2.66
N LEU A 94 -4.87 2.38 2.30
CA LEU A 94 -4.42 3.49 3.17
C LEU A 94 -5.24 4.76 2.86
N ARG A 95 -6.56 4.65 2.94
CA ARG A 95 -7.49 5.73 2.55
C ARG A 95 -7.33 7.01 3.36
N ASP A 96 -6.94 6.91 4.62
CA ASP A 96 -6.70 8.08 5.48
C ASP A 96 -5.54 8.96 4.98
N LEU A 97 -4.63 8.41 4.16
CA LEU A 97 -3.57 9.15 3.50
C LEU A 97 -4.00 9.81 2.19
N ALA A 98 -5.18 9.48 1.65
CA ALA A 98 -5.62 10.03 0.37
C ALA A 98 -5.67 11.56 0.36
N PRO A 99 -6.21 12.28 1.37
CA PRO A 99 -6.19 13.74 1.39
C PRO A 99 -4.76 14.30 1.40
N ALA A 100 -3.83 13.67 2.13
CA ALA A 100 -2.43 14.09 2.16
C ALA A 100 -1.72 13.79 0.83
N ALA A 101 -2.03 12.66 0.19
CA ALA A 101 -1.53 12.31 -1.13
C ALA A 101 -2.02 13.29 -2.21
N ASP A 102 -3.29 13.69 -2.18
CA ASP A 102 -3.85 14.68 -3.10
C ASP A 102 -3.21 16.05 -2.93
N LEU A 103 -2.98 16.48 -1.68
CA LEU A 103 -2.26 17.73 -1.39
C LEU A 103 -0.80 17.66 -1.88
N ALA A 104 -0.11 16.54 -1.69
CA ALA A 104 1.25 16.33 -2.19
C ALA A 104 1.29 16.37 -3.72
N ALA A 105 0.36 15.67 -4.38
CA ALA A 105 0.22 15.68 -5.84
C ALA A 105 -0.07 17.09 -6.39
N ALA A 106 -0.95 17.86 -5.72
CA ALA A 106 -1.25 19.22 -6.11
C ALA A 106 -0.05 20.17 -5.92
N LYS A 107 0.78 19.99 -4.88
CA LYS A 107 2.03 20.74 -4.70
C LYS A 107 3.03 20.41 -5.80
N LEU A 108 3.22 19.11 -6.08
CA LEU A 108 4.09 18.63 -7.14
C LEU A 108 3.67 19.23 -8.50
N ALA A 109 2.40 19.09 -8.87
CA ALA A 109 1.88 19.61 -10.13
C ALA A 109 2.08 21.14 -10.31
N ARG A 110 2.01 21.92 -9.22
CA ARG A 110 2.24 23.39 -9.29
C ARG A 110 3.70 23.77 -9.53
N THR A 111 4.65 22.91 -9.18
CA THR A 111 6.08 23.17 -9.35
C THR A 111 6.63 22.67 -10.69
N LEU A 112 5.86 21.84 -11.42
CA LEU A 112 6.28 21.29 -12.70
C LEU A 112 6.17 22.32 -13.84
N PRO A 113 7.11 22.30 -14.82
CA PRO A 113 6.93 22.95 -16.12
C PRO A 113 5.63 22.50 -16.80
N GLU A 114 5.04 23.37 -17.65
CA GLU A 114 3.73 23.13 -18.25
C GLU A 114 3.65 21.79 -19.01
N ALA A 115 4.68 21.48 -19.82
CA ALA A 115 4.73 20.22 -20.58
C ALA A 115 4.64 18.99 -19.67
N LEU A 116 5.41 18.95 -18.58
CA LEU A 116 5.37 17.84 -17.60
C LEU A 116 4.06 17.81 -16.81
N ARG A 117 3.46 18.97 -16.56
CA ARG A 117 2.15 19.07 -15.91
C ARG A 117 1.05 18.45 -16.76
N GLU A 118 1.11 18.67 -18.07
CA GLU A 118 0.19 18.03 -19.02
C GLU A 118 0.38 16.51 -19.07
N GLU A 119 1.63 16.03 -19.09
CA GLU A 119 1.92 14.60 -19.03
C GLU A 119 1.38 13.94 -17.75
N VAL A 120 1.60 14.55 -16.59
CA VAL A 120 1.04 14.06 -15.30
C VAL A 120 -0.48 14.06 -15.31
N ARG A 121 -1.10 15.09 -15.92
CA ARG A 121 -2.57 15.15 -16.06
C ARG A 121 -3.08 14.05 -16.98
N ALA A 122 -2.44 13.86 -18.14
CA ALA A 122 -2.78 12.80 -19.08
C ALA A 122 -2.62 11.41 -18.44
N LEU A 123 -1.55 11.19 -17.67
CA LEU A 123 -1.35 9.95 -16.91
C LEU A 123 -2.50 9.69 -15.94
N ARG A 124 -2.91 10.69 -15.15
CA ARG A 124 -4.03 10.55 -14.19
C ARG A 124 -5.38 10.29 -14.86
N GLN A 125 -5.58 10.76 -16.08
CA GLN A 125 -6.79 10.51 -16.87
C GLN A 125 -6.76 9.16 -17.58
N ALA A 126 -5.56 8.72 -18.05
CA ALA A 126 -5.40 7.47 -18.78
C ALA A 126 -5.33 6.24 -17.87
N VAL A 127 -4.86 6.40 -16.62
CA VAL A 127 -4.72 5.31 -15.66
C VAL A 127 -5.99 5.21 -14.81
N GLN A 128 -6.77 4.19 -15.05
CA GLN A 128 -7.84 3.75 -14.17
C GLN A 128 -7.32 2.56 -13.36
N LEU A 129 -7.20 2.75 -12.05
CA LEU A 129 -6.83 1.67 -11.16
C LEU A 129 -8.11 1.01 -10.67
N ASP A 130 -8.20 -0.31 -10.80
CA ASP A 130 -9.34 -1.05 -10.27
C ASP A 130 -9.44 -0.90 -8.76
N ALA A 131 -10.54 -0.34 -8.29
CA ALA A 131 -10.88 -0.31 -6.87
C ALA A 131 -11.35 -1.71 -6.46
N SER A 132 -10.41 -2.64 -6.33
CA SER A 132 -10.73 -4.00 -5.88
C SER A 132 -11.58 -3.93 -4.60
N PRO A 133 -12.80 -4.49 -4.58
CA PRO A 133 -13.65 -4.52 -3.39
C PRO A 133 -13.01 -5.31 -2.23
N TRP A 134 -11.90 -5.98 -2.50
CA TRP A 134 -11.13 -6.77 -1.53
C TRP A 134 -10.04 -5.99 -0.80
N VAL A 135 -9.79 -4.74 -1.20
CA VAL A 135 -8.84 -3.88 -0.49
C VAL A 135 -9.43 -3.48 0.85
N VAL A 136 -8.87 -4.06 1.89
CA VAL A 136 -9.28 -3.78 3.27
C VAL A 136 -8.52 -2.57 3.79
N THR A 137 -9.25 -1.59 4.27
CA THR A 137 -8.66 -0.34 4.80
C THR A 137 -7.98 -0.60 6.15
N VAL A 138 -6.79 -0.04 6.31
CA VAL A 138 -6.05 0.04 7.57
C VAL A 138 -5.77 1.50 7.87
N GLU A 139 -5.99 1.92 9.10
CA GLU A 139 -5.69 3.29 9.54
C GLU A 139 -4.19 3.58 9.43
N ALA A 140 -3.84 4.71 8.82
CA ALA A 140 -2.45 5.11 8.62
C ALA A 140 -1.69 5.30 9.95
N THR A 141 -2.35 5.81 10.98
CA THR A 141 -1.80 5.95 12.34
C THR A 141 -1.44 4.61 12.93
N ARG A 142 -2.30 3.60 12.78
CA ARG A 142 -2.04 2.21 13.21
C ARG A 142 -0.87 1.61 12.45
N MET A 143 -0.84 1.76 11.13
CA MET A 143 0.28 1.32 10.29
C MET A 143 1.58 1.99 10.73
N GLY A 144 1.59 3.31 10.95
CA GLY A 144 2.76 4.06 11.41
C GLY A 144 3.29 3.57 12.76
N ALA A 145 2.41 3.33 13.73
CA ALA A 145 2.78 2.81 15.05
C ALA A 145 3.40 1.41 14.95
N LEU A 146 2.81 0.52 14.15
CA LEU A 146 3.33 -0.83 13.89
C LEU A 146 4.72 -0.79 13.25
N LEU A 147 4.90 -0.01 12.19
CA LEU A 147 6.19 0.12 11.51
C LEU A 147 7.27 0.72 12.42
N ALA A 148 6.92 1.70 13.26
CA ALA A 148 7.84 2.29 14.23
C ALA A 148 8.28 1.27 15.29
N ALA A 149 7.36 0.43 15.79
CA ALA A 149 7.66 -0.64 16.74
C ALA A 149 8.56 -1.72 16.11
N MET A 150 8.23 -2.19 14.90
CA MET A 150 9.04 -3.14 14.13
C MET A 150 10.47 -2.64 13.93
N ARG A 151 10.64 -1.38 13.49
CA ARG A 151 11.94 -0.75 13.28
C ARG A 151 12.78 -0.70 14.55
N ARG A 152 12.14 -0.48 15.71
CA ARG A 152 12.81 -0.40 17.02
C ARG A 152 12.98 -1.77 17.69
N GLY A 153 12.53 -2.86 17.08
CA GLY A 153 12.54 -4.19 17.67
C GLY A 153 11.72 -4.26 18.97
N ARG A 154 10.57 -3.56 19.03
CA ARG A 154 9.70 -3.53 20.22
C ARG A 154 8.57 -4.52 20.06
N GLN A 155 8.32 -5.29 21.14
CA GLN A 155 7.18 -6.20 21.19
C GLN A 155 5.86 -5.43 21.19
N LEU A 156 4.83 -6.06 20.63
CA LEU A 156 3.49 -5.50 20.58
C LEU A 156 2.50 -6.42 21.29
N GLU A 157 1.56 -5.81 22.01
CA GLU A 157 0.37 -6.46 22.54
C GLU A 157 -0.85 -5.87 21.85
N PHE A 158 -1.78 -6.72 21.42
CA PHE A 158 -2.99 -6.30 20.72
C PHE A 158 -4.13 -7.31 20.88
N GLY A 159 -5.35 -6.81 20.85
CA GLY A 159 -6.54 -7.62 20.63
C GLY A 159 -6.55 -8.16 19.20
N TYR A 160 -6.95 -9.40 19.02
CA TYR A 160 -7.01 -10.03 17.70
C TYR A 160 -8.26 -10.88 17.53
N ARG A 161 -9.02 -10.60 16.47
CA ARG A 161 -10.18 -11.37 16.08
C ARG A 161 -9.79 -12.38 14.98
N SER A 162 -9.85 -13.67 15.31
CA SER A 162 -9.49 -14.74 14.36
C SER A 162 -10.45 -14.78 13.16
N GLY A 163 -10.09 -15.55 12.12
CA GLY A 163 -11.00 -15.81 10.98
C GLY A 163 -12.29 -16.53 11.36
N ARG A 164 -12.32 -17.20 12.53
CA ARG A 164 -13.48 -17.88 13.09
C ARG A 164 -14.29 -17.01 14.05
N GLY A 165 -13.92 -15.74 14.20
CA GLY A 165 -14.60 -14.79 15.08
C GLY A 165 -14.10 -14.77 16.53
N GLU A 166 -13.20 -15.68 16.93
CA GLU A 166 -12.67 -15.77 18.28
C GLU A 166 -11.80 -14.56 18.61
N ALA A 167 -12.10 -13.87 19.70
CA ALA A 167 -11.30 -12.78 20.23
C ALA A 167 -10.20 -13.29 21.17
N SER A 168 -9.03 -12.70 21.12
CA SER A 168 -7.91 -13.05 22.00
C SER A 168 -6.90 -11.93 22.06
N VAL A 169 -6.22 -11.78 23.20
CA VAL A 169 -5.07 -10.88 23.32
C VAL A 169 -3.82 -11.62 22.84
N ARG A 170 -3.04 -10.92 22.03
CA ARG A 170 -1.80 -11.45 21.44
C ARG A 170 -0.63 -10.58 21.86
N ARG A 171 0.47 -11.23 22.20
CA ARG A 171 1.78 -10.62 22.32
C ARG A 171 2.66 -11.18 21.21
N ALA A 172 3.31 -10.32 20.45
CA ALA A 172 4.07 -10.74 19.27
C ALA A 172 5.31 -9.88 19.02
N ASP A 173 6.34 -10.52 18.47
CA ASP A 173 7.52 -9.91 17.88
C ASP A 173 7.27 -9.79 16.38
N LEU A 174 6.82 -8.64 15.92
CA LEU A 174 6.47 -8.45 14.52
C LEU A 174 7.67 -8.02 13.69
N TYR A 175 8.04 -8.77 12.67
CA TYR A 175 9.25 -8.59 11.87
C TYR A 175 9.03 -7.70 10.66
N ARG A 176 7.95 -7.92 9.91
CA ARG A 176 7.65 -7.23 8.65
C ARG A 176 6.14 -7.05 8.47
N ALA A 177 5.80 -5.96 7.76
CA ALA A 177 4.47 -5.76 7.21
C ALA A 177 4.47 -6.14 5.72
N VAL A 178 3.46 -6.87 5.27
CA VAL A 178 3.33 -7.38 3.89
C VAL A 178 1.94 -7.02 3.38
N HIS A 179 1.88 -6.40 2.21
CA HIS A 179 0.62 -6.22 1.47
C HIS A 179 0.45 -7.38 0.49
N PHE A 180 -0.60 -8.16 0.65
CA PHE A 180 -0.87 -9.34 -0.18
C PHE A 180 -2.36 -9.56 -0.35
N GLY A 181 -2.82 -9.79 -1.59
CA GLY A 181 -4.24 -10.03 -1.89
C GLY A 181 -5.18 -8.92 -1.38
N GLY A 182 -4.80 -7.65 -1.55
CA GLY A 182 -5.58 -6.50 -1.10
C GLY A 182 -5.63 -6.29 0.42
N ARG A 183 -4.77 -6.96 1.19
CA ARG A 183 -4.75 -6.91 2.65
C ARG A 183 -3.35 -6.73 3.20
N TRP A 184 -3.26 -6.06 4.35
CA TRP A 184 -2.03 -5.92 5.10
C TRP A 184 -1.91 -7.01 6.16
N TYR A 185 -0.75 -7.62 6.23
CA TYR A 185 -0.36 -8.64 7.21
C TYR A 185 0.86 -8.17 7.97
N ALA A 186 0.89 -8.39 9.28
CA ALA A 186 2.10 -8.34 10.08
C ALA A 186 2.57 -9.78 10.33
N VAL A 187 3.82 -10.08 10.01
CA VAL A 187 4.41 -11.42 10.16
C VAL A 187 5.44 -11.37 11.27
N GLY A 188 5.38 -12.35 12.19
CA GLY A 188 6.30 -12.39 13.32
C GLY A 188 6.07 -13.59 14.23
N HIS A 189 6.75 -13.62 15.38
CA HIS A 189 6.61 -14.66 16.41
C HIS A 189 5.45 -14.34 17.35
N CYS A 190 4.54 -15.27 17.53
CA CYS A 190 3.40 -15.17 18.46
C CYS A 190 3.74 -15.86 19.77
N HIS A 191 3.88 -15.11 20.87
CA HIS A 191 4.21 -15.67 22.17
C HIS A 191 3.12 -16.59 22.73
N LEU A 192 1.83 -16.32 22.42
CA LEU A 192 0.73 -17.19 22.87
C LEU A 192 0.77 -18.58 22.21
N ARG A 193 1.26 -18.69 20.99
CA ARG A 193 1.31 -19.98 20.25
C ARG A 193 2.71 -20.57 20.17
N GLY A 194 3.76 -19.81 20.51
CA GLY A 194 5.15 -20.24 20.46
C GLY A 194 5.69 -20.43 19.03
N GLU A 195 5.05 -19.87 18.02
CA GLU A 195 5.38 -20.09 16.60
C GLU A 195 5.25 -18.80 15.78
N ARG A 196 5.80 -18.80 14.56
CA ARG A 196 5.58 -17.72 13.61
C ARG A 196 4.15 -17.71 13.11
N ARG A 197 3.57 -16.52 13.05
CA ARG A 197 2.22 -16.28 12.54
C ARG A 197 2.11 -15.01 11.74
N SER A 198 1.12 -14.98 10.87
CA SER A 198 0.66 -13.77 10.21
C SER A 198 -0.60 -13.26 10.91
N PHE A 199 -0.66 -11.94 11.05
CA PHE A 199 -1.80 -11.24 11.62
C PHE A 199 -2.31 -10.22 10.61
N ARG A 200 -3.57 -10.29 10.26
CA ARG A 200 -4.21 -9.27 9.42
C ARG A 200 -4.35 -7.98 10.23
N LEU A 201 -3.90 -6.85 9.68
CA LEU A 201 -3.90 -5.58 10.40
C LEU A 201 -5.31 -5.05 10.67
N ASP A 202 -6.27 -5.33 9.79
CA ASP A 202 -7.68 -4.96 9.94
C ASP A 202 -8.40 -5.70 11.07
N ARG A 203 -7.80 -6.78 11.59
CA ARG A 203 -8.31 -7.59 12.70
C ARG A 203 -7.58 -7.33 14.03
N MET A 204 -6.65 -6.38 14.03
CA MET A 204 -5.92 -5.98 15.23
C MET A 204 -6.65 -4.81 15.90
N GLU A 205 -6.84 -4.90 17.20
CA GLU A 205 -7.49 -3.89 18.02
C GLU A 205 -6.55 -3.49 19.18
N GLU A 206 -6.67 -2.29 19.68
CA GLU A 206 -5.95 -1.81 20.87
C GLU A 206 -4.45 -2.11 20.90
N VAL A 207 -3.73 -1.73 19.84
CA VAL A 207 -2.29 -2.00 19.70
C VAL A 207 -1.49 -1.20 20.72
N ARG A 208 -0.71 -1.89 21.56
CA ARG A 208 0.18 -1.31 22.57
C ARG A 208 1.62 -1.72 22.30
N VAL A 209 2.54 -0.75 22.34
CA VAL A 209 3.97 -1.00 22.25
C VAL A 209 4.51 -1.33 23.64
N LEU A 210 5.16 -2.48 23.78
CA LEU A 210 5.73 -2.91 25.06
C LEU A 210 7.18 -2.43 25.22
N GLU A 211 7.67 -2.39 26.47
CA GLU A 211 9.07 -2.08 26.78
C GLU A 211 10.03 -3.20 26.31
N ALA A 212 9.56 -4.43 26.26
CA ALA A 212 10.34 -5.58 25.82
C ALA A 212 10.80 -5.45 24.36
N THR A 213 12.02 -5.85 24.10
CA THR A 213 12.67 -5.79 22.79
C THR A 213 12.94 -7.17 22.24
N PHE A 214 13.08 -7.26 20.93
CA PHE A 214 13.50 -8.47 20.22
C PHE A 214 14.41 -8.11 19.04
N THR A 215 15.14 -9.07 18.53
CA THR A 215 15.95 -8.94 17.31
C THR A 215 15.27 -9.76 16.21
N PRO A 216 14.80 -9.12 15.12
CA PRO A 216 14.22 -9.86 14.01
C PRO A 216 15.30 -10.68 13.31
N PRO A 217 14.97 -11.86 12.72
CA PRO A 217 15.90 -12.61 11.89
C PRO A 217 16.42 -11.75 10.72
N ALA A 218 17.74 -11.80 10.46
CA ALA A 218 18.38 -10.92 9.48
C ALA A 218 17.85 -11.14 8.05
N ASP A 219 17.72 -12.40 7.62
CA ASP A 219 17.38 -12.77 6.24
C ASP A 219 15.95 -13.35 6.13
N PHE A 220 15.01 -12.77 6.88
CA PHE A 220 13.62 -13.24 6.87
C PHE A 220 12.83 -12.66 5.69
N ASP A 221 12.53 -13.51 4.69
CA ASP A 221 11.59 -13.20 3.62
C ASP A 221 10.15 -13.42 4.10
N ALA A 222 9.54 -12.33 4.55
CA ALA A 222 8.17 -12.36 5.06
C ALA A 222 7.12 -12.63 3.97
N LEU A 223 7.37 -12.22 2.72
CA LEU A 223 6.45 -12.45 1.61
C LEU A 223 6.45 -13.92 1.20
N ALA A 224 7.63 -14.52 1.02
CA ALA A 224 7.75 -15.95 0.72
C ALA A 224 7.15 -16.81 1.85
N TRP A 225 7.45 -16.45 3.11
CA TRP A 225 6.88 -17.15 4.26
C TRP A 225 5.36 -17.01 4.33
N LEU A 226 4.82 -15.81 4.10
CA LEU A 226 3.39 -15.57 4.09
C LEU A 226 2.69 -16.40 3.01
N ARG A 227 3.23 -16.43 1.80
CA ARG A 227 2.71 -17.25 0.70
C ARG A 227 2.67 -18.73 1.06
N ALA A 228 3.72 -19.25 1.68
CA ALA A 228 3.79 -20.66 2.11
C ALA A 228 2.90 -20.96 3.32
N SER A 229 2.63 -19.97 4.19
CA SER A 229 1.84 -20.15 5.41
C SER A 229 0.36 -19.87 5.24
N LEU A 230 -0.01 -19.09 4.25
CA LEU A 230 -1.40 -19.00 3.84
C LEU A 230 -1.75 -20.40 3.28
N PRO A 231 -2.91 -20.97 3.65
CA PRO A 231 -3.35 -22.14 2.93
C PRO A 231 -3.23 -21.80 1.45
N GLU A 232 -2.59 -22.68 0.68
CA GLU A 232 -2.65 -22.56 -0.78
C GLU A 232 -4.08 -22.16 -1.09
N PRO A 233 -4.33 -21.13 -1.95
CA PRO A 233 -5.69 -20.87 -2.37
C PRO A 233 -6.21 -22.23 -2.79
N ALA A 234 -7.09 -22.81 -1.97
CA ALA A 234 -7.61 -24.16 -2.17
C ALA A 234 -8.00 -24.15 -3.63
N GLN A 235 -7.30 -24.95 -4.45
CA GLN A 235 -7.26 -24.90 -5.92
C GLN A 235 -8.53 -24.24 -6.38
N GLY A 236 -8.41 -22.96 -6.83
CA GLY A 236 -9.56 -22.06 -6.89
C GLY A 236 -10.71 -22.80 -7.53
N HIS A 237 -11.83 -22.90 -6.85
CA HIS A 237 -12.95 -23.68 -7.33
C HIS A 237 -13.34 -23.16 -8.70
N GLU A 238 -13.25 -23.99 -9.73
CA GLU A 238 -13.77 -23.61 -11.03
C GLU A 238 -15.29 -23.46 -10.89
N VAL A 239 -15.76 -22.23 -10.99
CA VAL A 239 -17.19 -21.95 -10.89
C VAL A 239 -17.80 -21.83 -12.27
N SER A 240 -19.01 -22.35 -12.41
CA SER A 240 -19.87 -22.17 -13.56
C SER A 240 -21.24 -21.76 -13.08
N VAL A 241 -21.67 -20.55 -13.47
CA VAL A 241 -22.93 -19.97 -13.04
C VAL A 241 -23.66 -19.38 -14.26
N TRP A 242 -24.94 -19.68 -14.41
CA TRP A 242 -25.79 -18.99 -15.36
C TRP A 242 -26.50 -17.84 -14.65
N LEU A 243 -26.56 -16.67 -15.34
CA LEU A 243 -27.14 -15.43 -14.87
C LEU A 243 -28.24 -14.99 -15.84
N GLY A 244 -29.46 -14.73 -15.36
CA GLY A 244 -30.62 -14.35 -16.15
C GLY A 244 -30.62 -12.89 -16.59
N ALA A 245 -29.45 -12.38 -17.03
CA ALA A 245 -29.26 -11.03 -17.54
C ALA A 245 -28.21 -11.01 -18.66
N PRO A 246 -28.29 -10.08 -19.62
CA PRO A 246 -27.33 -9.99 -20.72
C PRO A 246 -25.96 -9.51 -20.23
N PRO A 247 -24.84 -9.88 -20.92
CA PRO A 247 -23.49 -9.55 -20.45
C PRO A 247 -23.25 -8.05 -20.25
N GLU A 248 -23.88 -7.20 -21.03
CA GLU A 248 -23.71 -5.75 -21.00
C GLU A 248 -24.16 -5.15 -19.65
N SER A 249 -25.25 -5.68 -19.07
CA SER A 249 -25.78 -5.21 -17.79
C SER A 249 -25.00 -5.70 -16.57
N LEU A 250 -24.19 -6.74 -16.75
CA LEU A 250 -23.43 -7.38 -15.66
C LEU A 250 -21.94 -7.05 -15.70
N ARG A 251 -21.42 -6.55 -16.81
CA ARG A 251 -19.98 -6.38 -17.05
C ARG A 251 -19.33 -5.48 -16.00
N ASP A 252 -19.95 -4.35 -15.67
CA ASP A 252 -19.41 -3.41 -14.68
C ASP A 252 -19.40 -4.01 -13.27
N GLN A 253 -20.45 -4.73 -12.90
CA GLN A 253 -20.56 -5.38 -11.59
C GLN A 253 -19.59 -6.56 -11.44
N LEU A 254 -19.29 -7.26 -12.55
CA LEU A 254 -18.42 -8.43 -12.59
C LEU A 254 -16.97 -8.09 -12.89
N SER A 255 -16.66 -6.85 -13.29
CA SER A 255 -15.29 -6.43 -13.64
C SER A 255 -14.28 -6.73 -12.53
N ALA A 256 -14.66 -6.47 -11.29
CA ALA A 256 -13.83 -6.73 -10.11
C ALA A 256 -13.55 -8.22 -9.81
N TRP A 257 -14.26 -9.11 -10.48
CA TRP A 257 -14.16 -10.56 -10.24
C TRP A 257 -13.30 -11.30 -11.27
N GLY A 258 -12.84 -10.62 -12.32
CA GLY A 258 -12.00 -11.24 -13.37
C GLY A 258 -12.64 -12.47 -13.98
N THR A 259 -13.88 -12.35 -14.48
CA THR A 259 -14.68 -13.47 -14.97
C THR A 259 -14.71 -13.56 -16.49
N ASP A 260 -14.73 -14.77 -17.01
CA ASP A 260 -15.15 -15.03 -18.39
C ASP A 260 -16.68 -15.03 -18.42
N LEU A 261 -17.27 -13.97 -18.99
CA LEU A 261 -18.71 -13.81 -19.13
C LEU A 261 -19.10 -13.89 -20.61
N ARG A 262 -19.87 -14.93 -20.95
CA ARG A 262 -20.30 -15.19 -22.34
C ARG A 262 -21.82 -15.14 -22.45
N PRO A 263 -22.34 -14.63 -23.55
CA PRO A 263 -23.78 -14.68 -23.81
C PRO A 263 -24.24 -16.13 -23.95
N GLU A 264 -25.40 -16.45 -23.38
CA GLU A 264 -26.08 -17.74 -23.48
C GLU A 264 -27.58 -17.52 -23.59
N ALA A 265 -28.32 -18.53 -24.04
CA ALA A 265 -29.77 -18.43 -24.23
C ALA A 265 -30.48 -17.92 -22.95
N GLY A 266 -31.14 -16.79 -23.06
CA GLY A 266 -31.88 -16.13 -21.97
C GLY A 266 -31.03 -15.45 -20.91
N GLY A 267 -29.70 -15.29 -21.12
CA GLY A 267 -28.82 -14.65 -20.13
C GLY A 267 -27.35 -14.72 -20.48
N SER A 268 -26.52 -15.00 -19.46
CA SER A 268 -25.07 -15.06 -19.55
C SER A 268 -24.51 -16.24 -18.79
N ARG A 269 -23.43 -16.84 -19.29
CA ARG A 269 -22.63 -17.85 -18.62
C ARG A 269 -21.38 -17.19 -18.04
N LEU A 270 -21.24 -17.29 -16.74
CA LEU A 270 -20.05 -16.88 -15.98
C LEU A 270 -19.18 -18.08 -15.68
N ARG A 271 -17.88 -18.00 -16.01
CA ARG A 271 -16.87 -19.00 -15.61
C ARG A 271 -15.66 -18.33 -15.00
N GLY A 272 -14.96 -19.03 -14.11
CA GLY A 272 -13.72 -18.53 -13.52
C GLY A 272 -13.32 -19.28 -12.26
N GLN A 273 -12.12 -18.98 -11.75
CA GLN A 273 -11.59 -19.54 -10.52
C GLN A 273 -11.99 -18.68 -9.32
N ARG A 274 -12.39 -19.32 -8.19
CA ARG A 274 -12.82 -18.60 -6.98
C ARG A 274 -12.24 -19.25 -5.72
N ASP A 275 -11.51 -18.47 -4.95
CA ASP A 275 -10.91 -18.91 -3.69
C ASP A 275 -11.89 -18.77 -2.50
N HIS A 276 -12.83 -17.82 -2.58
CA HIS A 276 -13.73 -17.46 -1.49
C HIS A 276 -15.20 -17.59 -1.91
N LEU A 277 -15.69 -18.83 -1.86
CA LEU A 277 -17.06 -19.14 -2.32
C LEU A 277 -18.16 -18.43 -1.51
N ASP A 278 -18.00 -18.23 -0.19
CA ASP A 278 -19.02 -17.52 0.62
C ASP A 278 -19.15 -16.06 0.20
N ALA A 279 -18.04 -15.38 -0.07
CA ALA A 279 -18.07 -14.00 -0.54
C ALA A 279 -18.64 -13.89 -1.97
N PHE A 280 -18.29 -14.84 -2.83
CA PHE A 280 -18.83 -14.92 -4.17
C PHE A 280 -20.33 -15.27 -4.18
N ALA A 281 -20.79 -16.17 -3.33
CA ALA A 281 -22.20 -16.48 -3.15
C ALA A 281 -23.01 -15.25 -2.70
N GLY A 282 -22.50 -14.49 -1.72
CA GLY A 282 -23.13 -13.24 -1.29
C GLY A 282 -23.22 -12.21 -2.41
N PHE A 283 -22.18 -12.08 -3.22
CA PHE A 283 -22.15 -11.22 -4.39
C PHE A 283 -23.18 -11.66 -5.45
N LEU A 284 -23.22 -12.94 -5.81
CA LEU A 284 -24.18 -13.48 -6.79
C LEU A 284 -25.64 -13.17 -6.40
N LEU A 285 -25.97 -13.33 -5.12
CA LEU A 285 -27.32 -13.04 -4.62
C LEU A 285 -27.65 -11.54 -4.64
N GLY A 286 -26.64 -10.67 -4.69
CA GLY A 286 -26.80 -9.22 -4.80
C GLY A 286 -26.95 -8.69 -6.23
N LEU A 287 -26.80 -9.53 -7.27
CA LEU A 287 -26.84 -9.08 -8.68
C LEU A 287 -28.23 -8.65 -9.17
N GLY A 288 -29.30 -8.99 -8.44
CA GLY A 288 -30.67 -8.61 -8.83
C GLY A 288 -31.22 -9.33 -10.07
N CYS A 289 -30.59 -10.42 -10.51
CA CYS A 289 -31.06 -11.29 -11.59
C CYS A 289 -31.20 -12.74 -11.13
N GLU A 290 -31.82 -13.58 -11.94
CA GLU A 290 -31.89 -15.02 -11.67
C GLU A 290 -30.47 -15.62 -11.72
N VAL A 291 -30.15 -16.47 -10.75
CA VAL A 291 -28.84 -17.13 -10.61
C VAL A 291 -29.03 -18.63 -10.56
N ARG A 292 -28.36 -19.36 -11.44
CA ARG A 292 -28.29 -20.83 -11.42
C ARG A 292 -26.86 -21.27 -11.32
N VAL A 293 -26.52 -21.99 -10.25
CA VAL A 293 -25.16 -22.50 -10.02
C VAL A 293 -25.07 -23.91 -10.59
N ASP A 294 -24.22 -24.08 -11.61
CA ASP A 294 -24.00 -25.41 -12.23
C ASP A 294 -22.85 -26.14 -11.54
N GLY A 295 -21.97 -25.42 -10.87
CA GLY A 295 -20.85 -25.97 -10.12
C GLY A 295 -19.91 -24.93 -9.57
N PRO A 296 -19.08 -25.30 -8.62
CA PRO A 296 -19.00 -26.59 -7.95
C PRO A 296 -20.07 -26.73 -6.83
N PRO A 297 -20.30 -27.93 -6.28
CA PRO A 297 -21.27 -28.15 -5.17
C PRO A 297 -20.95 -27.31 -3.92
N GLU A 298 -19.67 -26.97 -3.72
CA GLU A 298 -19.19 -26.07 -2.66
C GLU A 298 -19.82 -24.68 -2.75
N LEU A 299 -20.04 -24.17 -3.97
CA LEU A 299 -20.69 -22.89 -4.19
C LEU A 299 -22.18 -22.92 -3.78
N LEU A 300 -22.88 -23.99 -4.11
CA LEU A 300 -24.27 -24.19 -3.62
C LEU A 300 -24.33 -24.25 -2.09
N ARG A 301 -23.39 -24.94 -1.45
CA ARG A 301 -23.28 -24.97 0.01
C ARG A 301 -23.01 -23.57 0.60
N ALA A 302 -22.20 -22.76 -0.08
CA ALA A 302 -21.94 -21.38 0.31
C ALA A 302 -23.22 -20.51 0.19
N VAL A 303 -23.99 -20.64 -0.88
CA VAL A 303 -25.30 -19.98 -1.04
C VAL A 303 -26.24 -20.37 0.10
N GLY A 304 -26.30 -21.65 0.46
CA GLY A 304 -27.12 -22.16 1.58
C GLY A 304 -26.72 -21.52 2.92
N ARG A 305 -25.43 -21.39 3.20
CA ARG A 305 -24.94 -20.71 4.42
C ARG A 305 -25.34 -19.22 4.46
N ILE A 306 -25.25 -18.53 3.34
CA ILE A 306 -25.68 -17.11 3.26
C ILE A 306 -27.18 -16.99 3.48
N ALA A 307 -27.98 -17.84 2.86
CA ALA A 307 -29.44 -17.86 3.03
C ALA A 307 -29.83 -18.12 4.49
N ALA A 308 -29.22 -19.12 5.16
CA ALA A 308 -29.47 -19.40 6.56
C ALA A 308 -29.11 -18.21 7.48
N ARG A 309 -28.02 -17.51 7.20
CA ARG A 309 -27.63 -16.30 7.94
C ARG A 309 -28.64 -15.16 7.74
N ALA A 310 -29.13 -14.96 6.51
CA ALA A 310 -30.15 -13.94 6.21
C ALA A 310 -31.46 -14.25 6.96
N GLN A 311 -31.89 -15.51 6.97
CA GLN A 311 -33.08 -15.96 7.73
C GLN A 311 -32.93 -15.74 9.24
N ALA A 312 -31.75 -16.03 9.79
CA ALA A 312 -31.46 -15.80 11.22
C ALA A 312 -31.57 -14.32 11.60
N VAL A 313 -31.09 -13.41 10.72
CA VAL A 313 -31.22 -11.95 10.94
C VAL A 313 -32.68 -11.54 10.94
N LEU A 314 -33.48 -12.01 9.99
CA LEU A 314 -34.92 -11.72 9.92
C LEU A 314 -35.67 -12.27 11.16
N ALA A 315 -35.37 -13.47 11.59
CA ALA A 315 -35.97 -14.10 12.77
C ALA A 315 -35.64 -13.32 14.06
N ALA A 316 -34.40 -12.85 14.19
CA ALA A 316 -33.99 -12.03 15.35
C ALA A 316 -34.71 -10.67 15.42
N GLN A 317 -35.16 -10.12 14.30
CA GLN A 317 -35.92 -8.86 14.25
C GLN A 317 -37.46 -9.06 14.37
N ALA A 318 -37.94 -10.28 14.15
CA ALA A 318 -39.34 -10.61 14.22
C ALA A 318 -39.85 -11.00 15.63
N SER A 319 -38.95 -11.08 16.62
CA SER A 319 -39.29 -11.29 18.03
C SER A 319 -39.30 -9.91 18.72
N PRO A 320 -40.43 -9.23 18.83
CA PRO A 320 -40.54 -8.09 19.74
C PRO A 320 -40.65 -8.63 21.18
N ASP A 321 -39.88 -8.05 22.10
CA ASP A 321 -40.05 -8.18 23.56
C ASP A 321 -41.48 -7.76 23.99
#